data_b209aba5c7bebe32863fa56b862dc736
#
_entry.id   b209aba5c7bebe32863fa56b862dc736
#
_cell.length_a   1.000
_cell.length_b   1.000
_cell.length_c   1.000
_cell.angle_alpha   90.00
_cell.angle_beta   90.00
_cell.angle_gamma   90.00
#
_symmetry.space_group_name_H-M   'P 1'
#
loop_
_entity.id
_entity.type
_entity.pdbx_description
1 polymer ?
#
loop_
_entity_poly.entity_id
_entity_poly.type
_entity_poly.pdbx_seq_one_letter_code
_entity_poly.pdbx_strand_id
1 'polypeptide(L)'
;MRVFYFTEQAYPDAWSAPDQSLRITLPNRHCDPRVAHELYKRYHDEWVVADKLGYHIMINEHHSTPTCLSVSSNISLAILARITQKARLLALGVPLANRVDPLRVAEELSMIDVISGGRLEMGFVRGVPYEASAAVNSPIRMMDRLWEAHDLILKAMTTHDGPFPFEGEFFNYRNVNVWPRPLQQPHPPVWITASSARSMAATAERGYVAATFLTGYATKPLFDAYRDAWRKKHDGEAPADRLAYLGMCAIGKTEAEARRRAAHCLETIASNTRIAPAFRNPPGYATIADNVRFMKSGSVQRPSATKSGRFVNLGAATIDDLIDAGVVFCGTPGQVLEQIGDFHHAVGAFDNLLMMIQCAALSHEETIDSMNLFAEGVMPHLDGLASAMHEQPVKRSVAAG
;
A
#
# COMPACT_ATOMS: atom_id res chain seq x y z
N MET A 1 2.95 -5.91 16.56
CA MET A 1 2.84 -5.62 15.10
C MET A 1 1.54 -4.86 14.82
N ARG A 2 1.56 -3.76 14.06
CA ARG A 2 0.35 -3.02 13.65
C ARG A 2 -0.27 -3.68 12.43
N VAL A 3 -1.58 -3.92 12.46
CA VAL A 3 -2.31 -4.48 11.31
C VAL A 3 -3.24 -3.42 10.74
N PHE A 4 -3.12 -3.19 9.42
CA PHE A 4 -3.98 -2.28 8.69
C PHE A 4 -4.94 -3.07 7.81
N TYR A 5 -6.23 -2.90 8.00
CA TYR A 5 -7.24 -3.39 7.08
C TYR A 5 -7.22 -2.56 5.80
N PHE A 6 -7.23 -3.25 4.67
CA PHE A 6 -7.23 -2.65 3.35
C PHE A 6 -8.25 -3.30 2.43
N THR A 7 -8.88 -2.51 1.60
CA THR A 7 -9.69 -2.91 0.46
C THR A 7 -9.46 -1.96 -0.71
N GLU A 8 -9.46 -2.48 -1.93
CA GLU A 8 -9.43 -1.67 -3.17
C GLU A 8 -10.76 -0.94 -3.41
N GLN A 9 -11.81 -1.19 -2.65
CA GLN A 9 -13.15 -0.67 -2.93
C GLN A 9 -13.58 -0.98 -4.38
N ALA A 10 -13.48 -2.23 -4.76
CA ALA A 10 -13.73 -2.66 -6.13
C ALA A 10 -15.20 -2.48 -6.56
N TYR A 11 -15.43 -2.32 -7.87
CA TYR A 11 -16.73 -2.41 -8.53
C TYR A 11 -16.77 -3.65 -9.44
N PRO A 12 -16.99 -4.87 -8.88
CA PRO A 12 -16.82 -6.13 -9.61
C PRO A 12 -17.79 -6.32 -10.77
N ASP A 13 -18.98 -5.73 -10.74
CA ASP A 13 -20.02 -5.87 -11.78
C ASP A 13 -19.53 -5.45 -13.17
N ALA A 14 -18.57 -4.52 -13.24
CA ALA A 14 -17.97 -4.11 -14.50
C ALA A 14 -16.81 -5.02 -14.97
N TRP A 15 -16.38 -6.00 -14.18
CA TRP A 15 -15.21 -6.83 -14.52
C TRP A 15 -15.53 -7.87 -15.61
N SER A 16 -16.80 -8.21 -15.79
CA SER A 16 -17.27 -9.07 -16.87
C SER A 16 -17.35 -8.36 -18.23
N ALA A 17 -17.11 -7.05 -18.28
CA ALA A 17 -17.11 -6.30 -19.54
C ALA A 17 -16.13 -6.92 -20.55
N PRO A 18 -16.52 -7.02 -21.84
CA PRO A 18 -15.70 -7.67 -22.87
C PRO A 18 -14.45 -6.89 -23.24
N ASP A 19 -14.27 -5.69 -22.70
CA ASP A 19 -13.12 -4.83 -22.95
C ASP A 19 -11.83 -5.47 -22.44
N GLN A 20 -10.74 -5.32 -23.21
CA GLN A 20 -9.44 -5.88 -22.86
C GLN A 20 -8.78 -5.22 -21.64
N SER A 21 -9.23 -4.03 -21.26
CA SER A 21 -8.66 -3.26 -20.16
C SER A 21 -9.76 -2.82 -19.19
N LEU A 22 -9.49 -2.99 -17.90
CA LEU A 22 -10.30 -2.39 -16.83
C LEU A 22 -9.70 -1.05 -16.33
N ARG A 23 -8.57 -0.63 -16.91
CA ARG A 23 -7.85 0.57 -16.51
C ARG A 23 -7.90 1.59 -17.64
N ILE A 24 -8.28 2.83 -17.32
CA ILE A 24 -8.31 4.02 -18.19
C ILE A 24 -9.36 3.98 -19.29
N THR A 25 -9.46 2.88 -20.03
CA THR A 25 -10.21 2.84 -21.29
C THR A 25 -11.61 2.25 -21.18
N LEU A 26 -11.95 1.60 -20.07
CA LEU A 26 -13.31 1.09 -19.87
C LEU A 26 -14.28 2.28 -19.69
N PRO A 27 -15.31 2.39 -20.54
CA PRO A 27 -16.28 3.48 -20.42
C PRO A 27 -17.11 3.38 -19.15
N ASN A 28 -17.37 4.52 -18.49
CA ASN A 28 -18.11 4.58 -17.23
C ASN A 28 -19.62 4.25 -17.36
N ARG A 29 -20.15 4.03 -18.57
CA ARG A 29 -21.49 3.47 -18.76
C ARG A 29 -21.68 2.08 -18.12
N HIS A 30 -20.57 1.39 -17.81
CA HIS A 30 -20.59 0.11 -17.09
C HIS A 30 -20.74 0.29 -15.57
N CYS A 31 -20.80 1.50 -15.07
CA CYS A 31 -21.06 1.81 -13.67
C CYS A 31 -22.52 2.26 -13.50
N ASP A 32 -23.33 1.47 -12.79
CA ASP A 32 -24.60 1.95 -12.24
C ASP A 32 -24.30 2.74 -10.96
N PRO A 33 -24.59 4.05 -10.89
CA PRO A 33 -24.29 4.85 -9.72
C PRO A 33 -25.07 4.42 -8.47
N ARG A 34 -26.18 3.68 -8.60
CA ARG A 34 -26.92 3.14 -7.45
C ARG A 34 -26.17 1.97 -6.83
N VAL A 35 -25.59 1.09 -7.66
CA VAL A 35 -24.72 0.00 -7.19
C VAL A 35 -23.47 0.59 -6.52
N ALA A 36 -22.83 1.59 -7.14
CA ALA A 36 -21.69 2.27 -6.55
C ALA A 36 -22.03 2.93 -5.19
N HIS A 37 -23.24 3.51 -5.04
CA HIS A 37 -23.72 4.06 -3.77
C HIS A 37 -23.78 2.99 -2.67
N GLU A 38 -24.35 1.82 -2.95
CA GLU A 38 -24.41 0.73 -1.96
C GLU A 38 -23.02 0.16 -1.64
N LEU A 39 -22.11 0.09 -2.63
CA LEU A 39 -20.74 -0.31 -2.39
C LEU A 39 -19.99 0.67 -1.48
N TYR A 40 -20.13 1.99 -1.68
CA TYR A 40 -19.53 2.97 -0.76
C TYR A 40 -20.06 2.83 0.66
N LYS A 41 -21.38 2.65 0.86
CA LYS A 41 -21.95 2.40 2.20
C LYS A 41 -21.30 1.17 2.83
N ARG A 42 -21.29 0.06 2.08
CA ARG A 42 -20.70 -1.20 2.52
C ARG A 42 -19.24 -1.03 2.94
N TYR A 43 -18.40 -0.41 2.11
CA TYR A 43 -16.98 -0.23 2.43
C TYR A 43 -16.77 0.66 3.65
N HIS A 44 -17.58 1.71 3.82
CA HIS A 44 -17.51 2.54 5.04
C HIS A 44 -17.91 1.74 6.28
N ASP A 45 -18.94 0.91 6.20
CA ASP A 45 -19.37 0.03 7.31
C ASP A 45 -18.26 -0.98 7.67
N GLU A 46 -17.61 -1.58 6.69
CA GLU A 46 -16.47 -2.50 6.90
C GLU A 46 -15.31 -1.80 7.61
N TRP A 47 -14.99 -0.55 7.28
CA TRP A 47 -13.96 0.20 8.00
C TRP A 47 -14.36 0.56 9.44
N VAL A 48 -15.63 0.83 9.69
CA VAL A 48 -16.11 1.02 11.07
C VAL A 48 -15.98 -0.27 11.88
N VAL A 49 -16.24 -1.43 11.26
CA VAL A 49 -15.98 -2.73 11.91
C VAL A 49 -14.50 -2.94 12.14
N ALA A 50 -13.64 -2.61 11.18
CA ALA A 50 -12.18 -2.68 11.34
C ALA A 50 -11.69 -1.89 12.56
N ASP A 51 -12.16 -0.64 12.73
CA ASP A 51 -11.84 0.19 13.90
C ASP A 51 -12.26 -0.47 15.23
N LYS A 52 -13.46 -1.07 15.26
CA LYS A 52 -13.98 -1.77 16.45
C LYS A 52 -13.18 -3.01 16.80
N LEU A 53 -12.68 -3.73 15.79
CA LEU A 53 -11.87 -4.94 15.95
C LEU A 53 -10.39 -4.66 16.25
N GLY A 54 -9.97 -3.39 16.26
CA GLY A 54 -8.60 -3.01 16.58
C GLY A 54 -7.65 -2.93 15.39
N TYR A 55 -8.15 -3.04 14.16
CA TYR A 55 -7.34 -2.72 13.00
C TYR A 55 -7.08 -1.22 12.88
N HIS A 56 -5.96 -0.88 12.29
CA HIS A 56 -5.78 0.40 11.61
C HIS A 56 -6.38 0.34 10.20
N ILE A 57 -6.49 1.47 9.52
CA ILE A 57 -7.15 1.55 8.21
C ILE A 57 -6.19 2.14 7.19
N MET A 58 -6.04 1.46 6.05
CA MET A 58 -5.30 1.96 4.90
C MET A 58 -6.25 2.23 3.74
N ILE A 59 -6.08 3.38 3.09
CA ILE A 59 -6.79 3.79 1.88
C ILE A 59 -5.80 4.05 0.77
N ASN A 60 -6.07 3.49 -0.42
CA ASN A 60 -5.34 3.80 -1.64
C ASN A 60 -6.11 4.81 -2.51
N GLU A 61 -5.54 5.12 -3.67
CA GLU A 61 -6.15 5.99 -4.66
C GLU A 61 -5.81 5.51 -6.08
N HIS A 62 -6.85 5.26 -6.88
CA HIS A 62 -6.73 4.94 -8.30
C HIS A 62 -7.80 5.64 -9.12
N HIS A 63 -7.49 5.89 -10.39
CA HIS A 63 -8.34 6.67 -11.28
C HIS A 63 -8.75 5.86 -12.52
N SER A 64 -9.93 6.22 -13.07
CA SER A 64 -10.45 5.68 -14.34
C SER A 64 -10.50 4.15 -14.39
N THR A 65 -10.99 3.51 -13.32
CA THR A 65 -11.02 2.04 -13.22
C THR A 65 -12.12 1.54 -12.30
N PRO A 66 -12.81 0.44 -12.67
CA PRO A 66 -13.74 -0.25 -11.77
C PRO A 66 -13.03 -1.16 -10.74
N THR A 67 -11.70 -1.29 -10.79
CA THR A 67 -11.00 -2.11 -9.80
C THR A 67 -10.76 -1.36 -8.49
N CYS A 68 -11.02 -0.03 -8.48
CA CYS A 68 -10.92 0.80 -7.29
C CYS A 68 -11.85 2.02 -7.43
N LEU A 69 -12.83 2.14 -6.54
CA LEU A 69 -13.71 3.31 -6.47
C LEU A 69 -13.13 4.45 -5.62
N SER A 70 -11.98 4.24 -4.96
CA SER A 70 -11.30 5.28 -4.18
C SER A 70 -10.55 6.24 -5.12
N VAL A 71 -11.26 7.17 -5.70
CA VAL A 71 -10.71 8.21 -6.59
C VAL A 71 -10.10 9.39 -5.84
N SER A 72 -10.30 9.44 -4.53
CA SER A 72 -9.68 10.41 -3.62
C SER A 72 -9.55 9.78 -2.23
N SER A 73 -8.33 9.39 -1.89
CA SER A 73 -8.01 8.88 -0.56
C SER A 73 -8.35 9.90 0.53
N ASN A 74 -8.13 11.20 0.26
CA ASN A 74 -8.37 12.27 1.23
C ASN A 74 -9.86 12.43 1.57
N ILE A 75 -10.77 12.27 0.61
CA ILE A 75 -12.22 12.31 0.88
C ILE A 75 -12.62 11.13 1.78
N SER A 76 -12.21 9.92 1.44
CA SER A 76 -12.49 8.73 2.25
C SER A 76 -11.93 8.88 3.67
N LEU A 77 -10.68 9.36 3.80
CA LEU A 77 -10.06 9.59 5.11
C LEU A 77 -10.76 10.68 5.92
N ALA A 78 -11.27 11.74 5.30
CA ALA A 78 -12.04 12.78 5.99
C ALA A 78 -13.34 12.21 6.60
N ILE A 79 -14.03 11.33 5.87
CA ILE A 79 -15.20 10.62 6.37
C ILE A 79 -14.80 9.71 7.55
N LEU A 80 -13.76 8.90 7.37
CA LEU A 80 -13.27 7.96 8.39
C LEU A 80 -12.73 8.67 9.62
N ALA A 81 -12.10 9.82 9.47
CA ALA A 81 -11.63 10.64 10.59
C ALA A 81 -12.77 10.97 11.57
N ARG A 82 -14.01 11.12 11.05
CA ARG A 82 -15.19 11.43 11.87
C ARG A 82 -15.92 10.20 12.40
N ILE A 83 -16.01 9.11 11.61
CA ILE A 83 -16.84 7.95 11.97
C ILE A 83 -16.07 6.83 12.71
N THR A 84 -14.73 6.89 12.73
CA THR A 84 -13.86 5.96 13.49
C THR A 84 -13.31 6.64 14.74
N GLN A 85 -12.83 5.84 15.72
CA GLN A 85 -12.43 6.35 17.05
C GLN A 85 -10.96 6.08 17.37
N LYS A 86 -10.40 4.92 17.01
CA LYS A 86 -9.09 4.44 17.47
C LYS A 86 -8.10 4.18 16.35
N ALA A 87 -8.59 3.74 15.19
CA ALA A 87 -7.75 3.36 14.07
C ALA A 87 -6.84 4.52 13.62
N ARG A 88 -5.55 4.24 13.41
CA ARG A 88 -4.71 5.09 12.58
C ARG A 88 -5.25 5.07 11.15
N LEU A 89 -5.20 6.19 10.48
CA LEU A 89 -5.76 6.41 9.15
C LEU A 89 -4.62 6.68 8.18
N LEU A 90 -4.26 5.67 7.39
CA LEU A 90 -3.14 5.73 6.47
C LEU A 90 -3.63 6.01 5.04
N ALA A 91 -3.24 7.15 4.48
CA ALA A 91 -3.31 7.39 3.04
C ALA A 91 -2.12 6.69 2.38
N LEU A 92 -2.33 5.53 1.71
CA LEU A 92 -1.21 4.89 1.01
C LEU A 92 -1.65 4.35 -0.37
N GLY A 93 -1.70 5.26 -1.35
CA GLY A 93 -1.12 6.59 -1.20
C GLY A 93 -1.62 7.61 -2.17
N VAL A 94 -1.35 8.82 -1.77
CA VAL A 94 -1.62 9.99 -2.62
C VAL A 94 -0.61 10.03 -3.77
N PRO A 95 -1.05 9.99 -5.05
CA PRO A 95 -0.14 9.98 -6.22
C PRO A 95 0.40 11.39 -6.52
N LEU A 96 1.41 11.84 -5.76
CA LEU A 96 1.89 13.21 -5.81
C LEU A 96 2.38 13.65 -7.19
N ALA A 97 3.00 12.73 -7.97
CA ALA A 97 3.44 13.08 -9.31
C ALA A 97 2.28 13.45 -10.26
N ASN A 98 1.06 12.98 -9.98
CA ASN A 98 -0.13 13.27 -10.77
C ASN A 98 -0.90 14.50 -10.26
N ARG A 99 -0.55 15.04 -9.08
CA ARG A 99 -1.23 16.21 -8.53
C ARG A 99 -0.84 17.50 -9.26
N VAL A 100 -1.82 18.29 -9.60
CA VAL A 100 -1.62 19.62 -10.18
C VAL A 100 -1.32 20.63 -9.06
N ASP A 101 -1.99 20.48 -7.93
CA ASP A 101 -1.89 21.38 -6.77
C ASP A 101 -1.49 20.60 -5.50
N PRO A 102 -0.20 20.43 -5.22
CA PRO A 102 0.26 19.76 -4.00
C PRO A 102 0.03 20.59 -2.73
N LEU A 103 -0.16 21.91 -2.83
CA LEU A 103 -0.54 22.72 -1.67
C LEU A 103 -1.93 22.34 -1.16
N ARG A 104 -2.88 22.03 -2.06
CA ARG A 104 -4.19 21.51 -1.68
C ARG A 104 -4.06 20.18 -0.91
N VAL A 105 -3.14 19.32 -1.30
CA VAL A 105 -2.88 18.07 -0.57
C VAL A 105 -2.41 18.36 0.87
N ALA A 106 -1.55 19.35 1.06
CA ALA A 106 -1.10 19.75 2.40
C ALA A 106 -2.26 20.27 3.27
N GLU A 107 -3.13 21.10 2.70
CA GLU A 107 -4.32 21.62 3.41
C GLU A 107 -5.30 20.51 3.79
N GLU A 108 -5.62 19.61 2.85
CA GLU A 108 -6.54 18.49 3.07
C GLU A 108 -6.01 17.53 4.12
N LEU A 109 -4.75 17.12 4.04
CA LEU A 109 -4.13 16.22 5.02
C LEU A 109 -4.01 16.88 6.40
N SER A 110 -3.69 18.17 6.47
CA SER A 110 -3.67 18.90 7.75
C SER A 110 -5.07 18.96 8.39
N MET A 111 -6.11 19.20 7.58
CA MET A 111 -7.50 19.21 8.03
C MET A 111 -7.92 17.82 8.55
N ILE A 112 -7.58 16.75 7.82
CA ILE A 112 -7.87 15.36 8.22
C ILE A 112 -7.16 15.02 9.54
N ASP A 113 -5.91 15.46 9.70
CA ASP A 113 -5.15 15.24 10.92
C ASP A 113 -5.83 15.87 12.14
N VAL A 114 -6.30 17.10 12.00
CA VAL A 114 -7.04 17.80 13.07
C VAL A 114 -8.39 17.13 13.35
N ILE A 115 -9.19 16.80 12.30
CA ILE A 115 -10.49 16.13 12.46
C ILE A 115 -10.34 14.78 13.15
N SER A 116 -9.29 14.03 12.80
CA SER A 116 -9.04 12.70 13.37
C SER A 116 -8.43 12.73 14.79
N GLY A 117 -8.05 13.91 15.29
CA GLY A 117 -7.35 14.01 16.58
C GLY A 117 -5.93 13.45 16.53
N GLY A 118 -5.21 13.62 15.41
CA GLY A 118 -3.83 13.18 15.25
C GLY A 118 -3.66 11.70 14.89
N ARG A 119 -4.68 11.09 14.26
CA ARG A 119 -4.60 9.68 13.82
C ARG A 119 -4.14 9.48 12.38
N LEU A 120 -3.90 10.56 11.64
CA LEU A 120 -3.45 10.49 10.25
C LEU A 120 -2.02 9.97 10.13
N GLU A 121 -1.77 9.15 9.10
CA GLU A 121 -0.44 8.83 8.55
C GLU A 121 -0.46 9.13 7.05
N MET A 122 0.58 9.83 6.55
CA MET A 122 0.63 10.33 5.17
C MET A 122 1.47 9.40 4.31
N GLY A 123 0.87 8.75 3.33
CA GLY A 123 1.61 7.91 2.39
C GLY A 123 1.59 8.51 0.99
N PHE A 124 2.76 8.63 0.39
CA PHE A 124 2.94 9.18 -0.93
C PHE A 124 3.42 8.12 -1.91
N VAL A 125 2.88 8.19 -3.11
CA VAL A 125 3.23 7.29 -4.21
C VAL A 125 3.55 8.10 -5.46
N ARG A 126 4.35 7.50 -6.35
CA ARG A 126 4.63 8.11 -7.64
C ARG A 126 3.37 8.20 -8.53
N GLY A 127 2.46 7.27 -8.35
CA GLY A 127 1.39 6.95 -9.27
C GLY A 127 1.78 5.77 -10.16
N VAL A 128 0.78 5.04 -10.62
CA VAL A 128 0.98 3.83 -11.44
C VAL A 128 1.19 4.18 -12.92
N PRO A 129 1.83 3.28 -13.71
CA PRO A 129 2.20 3.59 -15.10
C PRO A 129 1.03 4.06 -15.97
N TYR A 130 -0.12 3.39 -15.86
CA TYR A 130 -1.28 3.69 -16.69
C TYR A 130 -1.92 5.05 -16.37
N GLU A 131 -1.83 5.52 -15.13
CA GLU A 131 -2.35 6.84 -14.72
C GLU A 131 -1.45 7.98 -15.19
N ALA A 132 -0.16 7.74 -15.42
CA ALA A 132 0.75 8.75 -15.95
C ALA A 132 0.27 9.28 -17.30
N SER A 133 -0.25 8.40 -18.16
CA SER A 133 -0.79 8.77 -19.46
C SER A 133 -2.08 9.58 -19.35
N ALA A 134 -2.94 9.25 -18.37
CA ALA A 134 -4.18 9.99 -18.12
C ALA A 134 -3.93 11.38 -17.51
N ALA A 135 -2.89 11.50 -16.68
CA ALA A 135 -2.53 12.76 -16.01
C ALA A 135 -1.66 13.71 -16.86
N VAL A 136 -1.36 13.36 -18.11
CA VAL A 136 -0.50 14.17 -19.02
C VAL A 136 0.87 14.49 -18.39
N ASN A 137 1.43 13.57 -17.64
CA ASN A 137 2.73 13.72 -17.02
C ASN A 137 3.83 13.02 -17.82
N SER A 138 5.03 13.59 -17.84
CA SER A 138 6.19 12.91 -18.37
C SER A 138 6.61 11.77 -17.45
N PRO A 139 6.56 10.49 -17.86
CA PRO A 139 6.94 9.37 -17.01
C PRO A 139 8.38 9.47 -16.47
N ILE A 140 9.29 10.06 -17.25
CA ILE A 140 10.71 10.27 -16.87
C ILE A 140 10.83 11.21 -15.66
N ARG A 141 9.98 12.25 -15.59
CA ARG A 141 10.08 13.31 -14.57
C ARG A 141 9.18 13.07 -13.34
N MET A 142 8.43 11.96 -13.31
CA MET A 142 7.48 11.71 -12.21
C MET A 142 8.16 11.60 -10.83
N MET A 143 9.38 11.07 -10.75
CA MET A 143 10.08 10.99 -9.46
C MET A 143 10.53 12.35 -8.96
N ASP A 144 11.06 13.21 -9.84
CA ASP A 144 11.49 14.56 -9.49
C ASP A 144 10.29 15.39 -9.03
N ARG A 145 9.19 15.29 -9.79
CA ARG A 145 7.93 15.96 -9.47
C ARG A 145 7.32 15.49 -8.14
N LEU A 146 7.41 14.16 -7.84
CA LEU A 146 6.97 13.63 -6.54
C LEU A 146 7.75 14.27 -5.39
N TRP A 147 9.08 14.29 -5.51
CA TRP A 147 9.92 14.81 -4.41
C TRP A 147 9.76 16.32 -4.24
N GLU A 148 9.61 17.10 -5.31
CA GLU A 148 9.33 18.52 -5.19
C GLU A 148 7.96 18.80 -4.54
N ALA A 149 6.91 18.04 -4.93
CA ALA A 149 5.60 18.11 -4.27
C ALA A 149 5.67 17.75 -2.78
N HIS A 150 6.39 16.66 -2.46
CA HIS A 150 6.65 16.23 -1.09
C HIS A 150 7.33 17.34 -0.26
N ASP A 151 8.40 17.93 -0.79
CA ASP A 151 9.17 18.96 -0.09
C ASP A 151 8.32 20.23 0.14
N LEU A 152 7.48 20.61 -0.83
CA LEU A 152 6.51 21.69 -0.67
C LEU A 152 5.49 21.36 0.44
N ILE A 153 4.91 20.15 0.43
CA ILE A 153 3.91 19.73 1.42
C ILE A 153 4.50 19.78 2.83
N LEU A 154 5.67 19.19 3.05
CA LEU A 154 6.29 19.17 4.37
C LEU A 154 6.67 20.59 4.83
N LYS A 155 7.26 21.40 3.94
CA LYS A 155 7.57 22.80 4.24
C LYS A 155 6.32 23.57 4.61
N ALA A 156 5.21 23.37 3.86
CA ALA A 156 3.94 24.03 4.12
C ALA A 156 3.33 23.65 5.48
N MET A 157 3.46 22.38 5.90
CA MET A 157 2.97 21.89 7.18
C MET A 157 3.82 22.30 8.38
N THR A 158 5.10 22.63 8.16
CA THR A 158 6.06 22.89 9.24
C THR A 158 6.46 24.38 9.38
N THR A 159 6.09 25.24 8.42
CA THR A 159 6.32 26.68 8.51
C THR A 159 5.13 27.36 9.19
N HIS A 160 5.36 27.92 10.40
CA HIS A 160 4.28 28.49 11.24
C HIS A 160 4.34 30.02 11.38
N ASP A 161 5.39 30.65 10.94
CA ASP A 161 5.67 32.10 10.97
C ASP A 161 5.64 32.74 9.56
N GLY A 162 5.03 32.02 8.58
CA GLY A 162 4.84 32.47 7.22
C GLY A 162 3.74 33.48 7.03
N PRO A 163 3.35 33.85 5.77
CA PRO A 163 3.51 33.04 4.55
C PRO A 163 4.93 33.08 3.95
N PHE A 164 5.20 32.10 3.06
CA PHE A 164 6.46 32.04 2.32
C PHE A 164 6.21 31.78 0.82
N PRO A 165 7.07 32.23 -0.08
CA PRO A 165 7.03 31.83 -1.48
C PRO A 165 7.66 30.46 -1.67
N PHE A 166 7.19 29.72 -2.68
CA PHE A 166 7.82 28.49 -3.13
C PHE A 166 8.06 28.58 -4.64
N GLU A 167 9.31 28.45 -5.04
CA GLU A 167 9.76 28.49 -6.43
C GLU A 167 10.49 27.19 -6.74
N GLY A 168 9.79 26.27 -7.38
CA GLY A 168 10.29 24.98 -7.82
C GLY A 168 10.35 24.86 -9.33
N GLU A 169 10.79 23.72 -9.82
CA GLU A 169 10.77 23.41 -11.24
C GLU A 169 9.36 23.08 -11.74
N PHE A 170 8.56 22.38 -10.90
CA PHE A 170 7.21 21.93 -11.25
C PHE A 170 6.12 22.75 -10.60
N PHE A 171 6.39 23.37 -9.45
CA PHE A 171 5.37 24.06 -8.66
C PHE A 171 5.88 25.44 -8.21
N ASN A 172 5.02 26.45 -8.42
CA ASN A 172 5.35 27.82 -8.06
C ASN A 172 4.18 28.49 -7.35
N TYR A 173 4.42 28.98 -6.13
CA TYR A 173 3.42 29.65 -5.30
C TYR A 173 3.98 30.96 -4.75
N ARG A 174 3.21 32.04 -4.85
CA ARG A 174 3.62 33.34 -4.30
C ARG A 174 3.52 33.38 -2.78
N ASN A 175 2.46 32.75 -2.24
CA ASN A 175 2.21 32.71 -0.80
C ASN A 175 1.72 31.30 -0.43
N VAL A 176 2.48 30.63 0.43
CA VAL A 176 2.10 29.34 1.05
C VAL A 176 1.83 29.60 2.52
N ASN A 177 0.62 29.23 2.98
CA ASN A 177 0.23 29.35 4.39
C ASN A 177 -0.93 28.40 4.66
N VAL A 178 -0.65 27.25 5.27
CA VAL A 178 -1.63 26.18 5.47
C VAL A 178 -2.46 26.40 6.74
N TRP A 179 -3.79 26.41 6.58
CA TRP A 179 -4.78 26.47 7.66
C TRP A 179 -5.81 25.36 7.48
N PRO A 180 -6.07 24.54 8.56
CA PRO A 180 -5.35 24.51 9.83
C PRO A 180 -3.93 23.95 9.66
N ARG A 181 -3.04 24.20 10.61
CA ARG A 181 -1.79 23.46 10.72
C ARG A 181 -2.07 22.06 11.26
N PRO A 182 -1.25 21.04 10.96
CA PRO A 182 -1.45 19.70 11.48
C PRO A 182 -1.37 19.67 13.02
N LEU A 183 -2.14 18.76 13.62
CA LEU A 183 -2.11 18.51 15.07
C LEU A 183 -0.82 17.79 15.47
N GLN A 184 -0.42 16.79 14.69
CA GLN A 184 0.83 16.07 14.90
C GLN A 184 2.04 16.94 14.51
N GLN A 185 3.06 16.96 15.36
CA GLN A 185 4.26 17.79 15.15
C GLN A 185 5.51 16.93 14.96
N PRO A 186 6.42 17.32 14.05
CA PRO A 186 6.33 18.49 13.14
C PRO A 186 5.30 18.31 12.03
N HIS A 187 4.90 17.10 11.70
CA HIS A 187 3.89 16.69 10.73
C HIS A 187 3.47 15.23 11.01
N PRO A 188 2.36 14.73 10.46
CA PRO A 188 2.00 13.31 10.53
C PRO A 188 3.10 12.40 9.98
N PRO A 189 3.23 11.14 10.44
CA PRO A 189 4.22 10.19 9.93
C PRO A 189 4.12 10.02 8.41
N VAL A 190 5.29 9.93 7.73
CA VAL A 190 5.38 9.81 6.28
C VAL A 190 5.67 8.36 5.87
N TRP A 191 4.96 7.89 4.86
CA TRP A 191 5.12 6.58 4.23
C TRP A 191 5.40 6.72 2.74
N ILE A 192 6.23 5.84 2.21
CA ILE A 192 6.55 5.77 0.77
C ILE A 192 6.37 4.33 0.29
N THR A 193 5.68 4.14 -0.83
CA THR A 193 5.73 2.84 -1.50
C THR A 193 7.06 2.67 -2.21
N ALA A 194 7.78 1.61 -1.87
CA ALA A 194 9.10 1.35 -2.42
C ALA A 194 9.20 -0.07 -2.99
N SER A 195 9.66 -0.19 -4.23
CA SER A 195 9.73 -1.44 -4.99
C SER A 195 11.08 -1.70 -5.65
N SER A 196 12.07 -0.89 -5.32
CA SER A 196 13.44 -1.02 -5.80
C SER A 196 14.42 -0.67 -4.68
N ALA A 197 15.65 -1.18 -4.74
CA ALA A 197 16.69 -0.83 -3.77
C ALA A 197 16.92 0.68 -3.69
N ARG A 198 16.85 1.39 -4.84
CA ARG A 198 16.98 2.85 -4.89
C ARG A 198 15.87 3.56 -4.12
N SER A 199 14.60 3.15 -4.31
CA SER A 199 13.49 3.77 -3.58
C SER A 199 13.51 3.43 -2.09
N MET A 200 13.93 2.22 -1.73
CA MET A 200 14.15 1.83 -0.33
C MET A 200 15.21 2.68 0.34
N ALA A 201 16.37 2.89 -0.31
CA ALA A 201 17.42 3.73 0.21
C ALA A 201 16.97 5.19 0.40
N ALA A 202 16.33 5.78 -0.61
CA ALA A 202 15.82 7.15 -0.53
C ALA A 202 14.77 7.35 0.58
N THR A 203 13.97 6.31 0.88
CA THR A 203 12.98 6.31 1.97
C THR A 203 13.67 6.19 3.33
N ALA A 204 14.65 5.28 3.45
CA ALA A 204 15.43 5.08 4.66
C ALA A 204 16.22 6.33 5.06
N GLU A 205 16.89 6.99 4.11
CA GLU A 205 17.67 8.22 4.34
C GLU A 205 16.82 9.36 4.94
N ARG A 206 15.52 9.36 4.70
CA ARG A 206 14.56 10.33 5.24
C ARG A 206 13.92 9.87 6.55
N GLY A 207 14.18 8.66 7.02
CA GLY A 207 13.56 8.09 8.22
C GLY A 207 12.08 7.72 8.05
N TYR A 208 11.58 7.60 6.81
CA TYR A 208 10.17 7.31 6.52
C TYR A 208 9.87 5.82 6.53
N VAL A 209 8.58 5.47 6.67
CA VAL A 209 8.14 4.09 6.55
C VAL A 209 8.12 3.65 5.08
N ALA A 210 8.78 2.54 4.78
CA ALA A 210 8.79 1.95 3.45
C ALA A 210 7.80 0.78 3.37
N ALA A 211 6.87 0.82 2.41
CA ALA A 211 5.91 -0.24 2.18
C ALA A 211 6.15 -0.96 0.84
N THR A 212 6.11 -2.29 0.86
CA THR A 212 6.10 -3.15 -0.34
C THR A 212 4.74 -3.80 -0.51
N PHE A 213 4.34 -4.04 -1.75
CA PHE A 213 3.02 -4.56 -2.09
C PHE A 213 3.13 -5.83 -2.93
N LEU A 214 2.60 -6.94 -2.42
CA LEU A 214 2.46 -8.22 -3.13
C LEU A 214 3.78 -8.74 -3.76
N THR A 215 4.92 -8.37 -3.20
CA THR A 215 6.25 -8.79 -3.69
C THR A 215 6.65 -10.18 -3.19
N GLY A 216 5.88 -10.74 -2.26
CA GLY A 216 6.21 -12.03 -1.66
C GLY A 216 7.63 -12.04 -1.08
N TYR A 217 8.33 -13.15 -1.18
CA TYR A 217 9.69 -13.27 -0.65
C TYR A 217 10.73 -12.40 -1.38
N ALA A 218 10.40 -11.79 -2.55
CA ALA A 218 11.23 -10.74 -3.14
C ALA A 218 11.26 -9.45 -2.28
N THR A 219 10.49 -9.36 -1.21
CA THR A 219 10.57 -8.32 -0.18
C THR A 219 11.92 -8.30 0.54
N LYS A 220 12.52 -9.48 0.79
CA LYS A 220 13.78 -9.56 1.57
C LYS A 220 14.88 -8.63 1.05
N PRO A 221 15.33 -8.70 -0.21
CA PRO A 221 16.39 -7.82 -0.71
C PRO A 221 15.97 -6.33 -0.70
N LEU A 222 14.68 -6.01 -0.74
CA LEU A 222 14.20 -4.64 -0.60
C LEU A 222 14.37 -4.15 0.85
N PHE A 223 13.97 -4.94 1.83
CA PHE A 223 14.14 -4.61 3.24
C PHE A 223 15.62 -4.55 3.64
N ASP A 224 16.46 -5.43 3.09
CA ASP A 224 17.91 -5.36 3.31
C ASP A 224 18.49 -4.05 2.76
N ALA A 225 18.08 -3.62 1.56
CA ALA A 225 18.51 -2.33 0.99
C ALA A 225 18.06 -1.13 1.84
N TYR A 226 16.88 -1.19 2.46
CA TYR A 226 16.42 -0.17 3.43
C TYR A 226 17.32 -0.13 4.65
N ARG A 227 17.60 -1.28 5.29
CA ARG A 227 18.45 -1.39 6.48
C ARG A 227 19.87 -0.94 6.21
N ASP A 228 20.43 -1.29 5.03
CA ASP A 228 21.77 -0.87 4.63
C ASP A 228 21.87 0.66 4.45
N ALA A 229 20.86 1.28 3.87
CA ALA A 229 20.81 2.74 3.73
C ALA A 229 20.58 3.43 5.07
N TRP A 230 19.72 2.87 5.92
CA TRP A 230 19.49 3.38 7.28
C TRP A 230 20.78 3.44 8.09
N ARG A 231 21.54 2.32 8.18
CA ARG A 231 22.82 2.27 8.90
C ARG A 231 23.88 3.28 8.41
N LYS A 232 23.78 3.70 7.15
CA LYS A 232 24.69 4.72 6.58
C LYS A 232 24.30 6.15 6.96
N LYS A 233 23.04 6.39 7.27
CA LYS A 233 22.47 7.73 7.45
C LYS A 233 22.10 8.04 8.89
N HIS A 234 21.69 7.02 9.64
CA HIS A 234 21.21 7.13 11.02
C HIS A 234 22.04 6.26 11.95
N ASP A 235 22.06 6.59 13.22
CA ASP A 235 22.71 5.76 14.24
C ASP A 235 21.87 4.51 14.53
N GLY A 236 22.52 3.35 14.58
CA GLY A 236 21.91 2.06 14.94
C GLY A 236 21.18 1.35 13.79
N GLU A 237 20.45 0.32 14.16
CA GLU A 237 19.65 -0.49 13.23
C GLU A 237 18.31 0.17 12.91
N ALA A 238 17.79 -0.12 11.71
CA ALA A 238 16.48 0.36 11.30
C ALA A 238 15.39 -0.23 12.20
N PRO A 239 14.53 0.58 12.84
CA PRO A 239 13.41 0.07 13.61
C PRO A 239 12.45 -0.73 12.71
N ALA A 240 11.89 -1.84 13.23
CA ALA A 240 10.98 -2.70 12.48
C ALA A 240 9.68 -1.97 12.07
N ASP A 241 9.27 -0.97 12.84
CA ASP A 241 8.11 -0.11 12.56
C ASP A 241 8.30 0.82 11.35
N ARG A 242 9.49 0.86 10.77
CA ARG A 242 9.81 1.57 9.52
C ARG A 242 9.59 0.73 8.27
N LEU A 243 9.24 -0.53 8.41
CA LEU A 243 9.02 -1.45 7.30
C LEU A 243 7.59 -1.98 7.31
N ALA A 244 7.01 -2.09 6.11
CA ALA A 244 5.64 -2.54 5.92
C ALA A 244 5.52 -3.50 4.73
N TYR A 245 4.70 -4.52 4.89
CA TYR A 245 4.35 -5.47 3.84
C TYR A 245 2.85 -5.51 3.61
N LEU A 246 2.41 -5.43 2.35
CA LEU A 246 1.04 -5.68 1.96
C LEU A 246 0.92 -7.07 1.34
N GLY A 247 0.09 -7.89 1.97
CA GLY A 247 -0.38 -9.18 1.48
C GLY A 247 -1.90 -9.25 1.42
N MET A 248 -2.42 -10.31 0.84
CA MET A 248 -3.84 -10.64 0.81
C MET A 248 -4.12 -11.75 1.84
N CYS A 249 -5.34 -11.79 2.38
CA CYS A 249 -5.73 -12.82 3.33
C CYS A 249 -7.03 -13.48 2.92
N ALA A 250 -7.01 -14.81 2.84
CA ALA A 250 -8.18 -15.65 2.65
C ALA A 250 -8.29 -16.60 3.86
N ILE A 251 -9.03 -16.18 4.88
CA ILE A 251 -9.16 -16.90 6.15
C ILE A 251 -10.57 -17.51 6.27
N GLY A 252 -10.66 -18.70 6.82
CA GLY A 252 -11.93 -19.40 7.05
C GLY A 252 -11.85 -20.27 8.31
N LYS A 253 -13.00 -20.75 8.79
CA LYS A 253 -13.08 -21.71 9.90
C LYS A 253 -12.48 -23.07 9.51
N THR A 254 -12.50 -23.36 8.21
CA THR A 254 -11.89 -24.55 7.60
C THR A 254 -11.01 -24.17 6.43
N GLU A 255 -10.07 -25.04 6.07
CA GLU A 255 -9.22 -24.85 4.90
C GLU A 255 -10.03 -24.76 3.60
N ALA A 256 -11.08 -25.58 3.46
CA ALA A 256 -11.96 -25.55 2.31
C ALA A 256 -12.66 -24.19 2.14
N GLU A 257 -13.12 -23.60 3.24
CA GLU A 257 -13.72 -22.25 3.22
C GLU A 257 -12.68 -21.19 2.86
N ALA A 258 -11.50 -21.25 3.44
CA ALA A 258 -10.42 -20.31 3.12
C ALA A 258 -10.03 -20.40 1.64
N ARG A 259 -9.88 -21.60 1.08
CA ARG A 259 -9.57 -21.80 -0.34
C ARG A 259 -10.67 -21.28 -1.26
N ARG A 260 -11.95 -21.41 -0.90
CA ARG A 260 -13.06 -20.81 -1.64
C ARG A 260 -12.94 -19.27 -1.63
N ARG A 261 -12.66 -18.67 -0.48
CA ARG A 261 -12.43 -17.21 -0.37
C ARG A 261 -11.18 -16.75 -1.14
N ALA A 262 -10.16 -17.58 -1.23
CA ALA A 262 -8.92 -17.27 -1.97
C ALA A 262 -9.16 -17.12 -3.48
N ALA A 263 -10.21 -17.69 -4.06
CA ALA A 263 -10.59 -17.44 -5.44
C ALA A 263 -10.85 -15.94 -5.72
N HIS A 264 -11.40 -15.21 -4.75
CA HIS A 264 -11.59 -13.75 -4.86
C HIS A 264 -10.27 -12.97 -4.84
N CYS A 265 -9.24 -13.46 -4.14
CA CYS A 265 -7.90 -12.88 -4.21
C CYS A 265 -7.31 -13.04 -5.61
N LEU A 266 -7.45 -14.23 -6.20
CA LEU A 266 -6.98 -14.49 -7.56
C LEU A 266 -7.72 -13.62 -8.59
N GLU A 267 -9.04 -13.50 -8.46
CA GLU A 267 -9.87 -12.65 -9.31
C GLU A 267 -9.46 -11.17 -9.21
N THR A 268 -9.19 -10.67 -8.00
CA THR A 268 -8.69 -9.31 -7.76
C THR A 268 -7.37 -9.07 -8.48
N ILE A 269 -6.41 -9.99 -8.36
CA ILE A 269 -5.11 -9.88 -9.04
C ILE A 269 -5.31 -9.91 -10.56
N ALA A 270 -6.08 -10.86 -11.08
CA ALA A 270 -6.35 -10.99 -12.50
C ALA A 270 -6.98 -9.72 -13.07
N SER A 271 -7.98 -9.14 -12.39
CA SER A 271 -8.65 -7.92 -12.80
C SER A 271 -7.73 -6.70 -12.76
N ASN A 272 -6.89 -6.59 -11.72
CA ASN A 272 -5.92 -5.51 -11.58
C ASN A 272 -4.83 -5.54 -12.66
N THR A 273 -4.54 -6.69 -13.23
CA THR A 273 -3.56 -6.84 -14.33
C THR A 273 -4.14 -6.64 -15.73
N ARG A 274 -5.47 -6.47 -15.87
CA ARG A 274 -6.14 -6.16 -17.15
C ARG A 274 -5.90 -4.71 -17.54
N ILE A 275 -4.72 -4.45 -18.09
CA ILE A 275 -4.27 -3.14 -18.56
C ILE A 275 -3.95 -3.25 -20.05
N ALA A 276 -4.45 -2.32 -20.87
CA ALA A 276 -4.10 -2.28 -22.28
C ALA A 276 -2.58 -2.15 -22.46
N PRO A 277 -1.97 -2.87 -23.42
CA PRO A 277 -0.51 -2.92 -23.58
C PRO A 277 0.16 -1.55 -23.65
N ALA A 278 -0.46 -0.57 -24.32
CA ALA A 278 0.05 0.79 -24.45
C ALA A 278 0.23 1.53 -23.11
N PHE A 279 -0.50 1.14 -22.06
CA PHE A 279 -0.48 1.81 -20.76
C PHE A 279 0.29 1.04 -19.68
N ARG A 280 0.70 -0.21 -19.96
CA ARG A 280 1.37 -1.05 -18.96
C ARG A 280 2.71 -0.50 -18.49
N ASN A 281 3.48 0.01 -19.44
CA ASN A 281 4.82 0.53 -19.17
C ASN A 281 5.15 1.66 -20.16
N PRO A 282 4.65 2.87 -19.94
CA PRO A 282 4.94 3.99 -20.82
C PRO A 282 6.46 4.29 -20.83
N PRO A 283 7.02 4.71 -21.97
CA PRO A 283 8.45 4.99 -22.11
C PRO A 283 8.95 5.95 -21.02
N GLY A 284 10.04 5.57 -20.35
CA GLY A 284 10.67 6.35 -19.29
C GLY A 284 10.09 6.16 -17.90
N TYR A 285 8.99 5.40 -17.73
CA TYR A 285 8.45 5.08 -16.40
C TYR A 285 9.37 4.14 -15.62
N ALA A 286 9.77 3.03 -16.24
CA ALA A 286 10.74 2.09 -15.66
C ALA A 286 12.14 2.39 -16.19
N THR A 287 13.17 2.15 -15.36
CA THR A 287 14.56 2.23 -15.80
C THR A 287 14.88 1.11 -16.79
N ILE A 288 15.96 1.26 -17.57
CA ILE A 288 16.43 0.20 -18.49
C ILE A 288 16.70 -1.09 -17.70
N ALA A 289 17.31 -0.99 -16.52
CA ALA A 289 17.60 -2.14 -15.66
C ALA A 289 16.32 -2.83 -15.16
N ASP A 290 15.29 -2.08 -14.82
CA ASP A 290 13.99 -2.64 -14.43
C ASP A 290 13.28 -3.30 -15.60
N ASN A 291 13.33 -2.69 -16.80
CA ASN A 291 12.78 -3.29 -18.01
C ASN A 291 13.45 -4.62 -18.35
N VAL A 292 14.78 -4.71 -18.26
CA VAL A 292 15.52 -5.97 -18.46
C VAL A 292 15.11 -7.01 -17.41
N ARG A 293 14.89 -6.62 -16.16
CA ARG A 293 14.42 -7.53 -15.10
C ARG A 293 13.02 -8.04 -15.39
N PHE A 294 12.10 -7.16 -15.80
CA PHE A 294 10.74 -7.54 -16.18
C PHE A 294 10.73 -8.52 -17.35
N MET A 295 11.54 -8.29 -18.37
CA MET A 295 11.68 -9.22 -19.50
C MET A 295 12.20 -10.60 -19.05
N LYS A 296 13.19 -10.64 -18.18
CA LYS A 296 13.75 -11.91 -17.65
C LYS A 296 12.78 -12.69 -16.77
N SER A 297 11.93 -11.99 -16.00
CA SER A 297 10.94 -12.63 -15.13
C SER A 297 9.63 -13.01 -15.84
N GLY A 298 9.46 -12.65 -17.12
CA GLY A 298 8.20 -12.81 -17.84
C GLY A 298 7.08 -11.92 -17.31
N SER A 299 7.39 -11.00 -16.38
CA SER A 299 6.43 -10.08 -15.75
C SER A 299 6.57 -8.69 -16.35
N VAL A 300 5.46 -8.03 -16.59
CA VAL A 300 5.40 -6.63 -17.05
C VAL A 300 5.36 -5.66 -15.85
N GLN A 301 5.23 -6.21 -14.65
CA GLN A 301 5.17 -5.49 -13.38
C GLN A 301 6.16 -6.09 -12.38
N ARG A 302 6.14 -5.62 -11.14
CA ARG A 302 7.02 -6.07 -10.07
C ARG A 302 7.00 -7.60 -9.93
N PRO A 303 8.15 -8.27 -9.99
CA PRO A 303 8.18 -9.71 -9.78
C PRO A 303 7.89 -10.01 -8.31
N SER A 304 6.96 -10.93 -8.06
CA SER A 304 6.85 -11.63 -6.79
C SER A 304 7.76 -12.86 -6.83
N ALA A 305 8.16 -13.36 -5.68
CA ALA A 305 8.96 -14.58 -5.61
C ALA A 305 8.50 -15.49 -4.48
N THR A 306 8.64 -16.80 -4.69
CA THR A 306 8.48 -17.82 -3.65
C THR A 306 9.67 -17.83 -2.68
N LYS A 307 9.54 -18.54 -1.58
CA LYS A 307 10.63 -18.74 -0.60
C LYS A 307 11.89 -19.36 -1.22
N SER A 308 11.74 -20.20 -2.25
CA SER A 308 12.84 -20.79 -3.02
C SER A 308 13.49 -19.87 -4.05
N GLY A 309 12.95 -18.65 -4.24
CA GLY A 309 13.44 -17.68 -5.23
C GLY A 309 12.87 -17.84 -6.63
N ARG A 310 11.87 -18.72 -6.86
CA ARG A 310 11.14 -18.83 -8.13
C ARG A 310 10.29 -17.58 -8.33
N PHE A 311 10.44 -16.90 -9.45
CA PHE A 311 9.60 -15.77 -9.80
C PHE A 311 8.16 -16.20 -10.10
N VAL A 312 7.20 -15.39 -9.63
CA VAL A 312 5.77 -15.58 -9.83
C VAL A 312 5.22 -14.40 -10.64
N ASN A 313 4.66 -14.72 -11.81
CA ASN A 313 3.92 -13.74 -12.60
C ASN A 313 2.49 -13.66 -12.07
N LEU A 314 2.16 -12.61 -11.34
CA LEU A 314 0.87 -12.44 -10.68
C LEU A 314 -0.33 -12.57 -11.64
N GLY A 315 -0.19 -12.11 -12.88
CA GLY A 315 -1.27 -12.16 -13.88
C GLY A 315 -1.55 -13.56 -14.47
N ALA A 316 -0.69 -14.54 -14.18
CA ALA A 316 -0.82 -15.92 -14.64
C ALA A 316 -0.63 -16.95 -13.52
N ALA A 317 -0.59 -16.48 -12.26
CA ALA A 317 -0.37 -17.33 -11.10
C ALA A 317 -1.61 -18.16 -10.75
N THR A 318 -1.40 -19.35 -10.22
CA THR A 318 -2.41 -20.12 -9.52
C THR A 318 -2.52 -19.63 -8.07
N ILE A 319 -3.58 -20.03 -7.36
CA ILE A 319 -3.70 -19.69 -5.94
C ILE A 319 -2.56 -20.30 -5.11
N ASP A 320 -2.10 -21.50 -5.44
CA ASP A 320 -0.98 -22.14 -4.76
C ASP A 320 0.34 -21.40 -5.02
N ASP A 321 0.56 -20.88 -6.23
CA ASP A 321 1.71 -20.00 -6.51
C ASP A 321 1.69 -18.74 -5.64
N LEU A 322 0.53 -18.15 -5.40
CA LEU A 322 0.36 -16.95 -4.59
C LEU A 322 0.58 -17.24 -3.10
N ILE A 323 0.14 -18.39 -2.61
CA ILE A 323 0.38 -18.86 -1.25
C ILE A 323 1.88 -19.13 -1.05
N ASP A 324 2.51 -19.91 -1.94
CA ASP A 324 3.94 -20.22 -1.90
C ASP A 324 4.83 -18.96 -1.95
N ALA A 325 4.34 -17.92 -2.63
CA ALA A 325 5.03 -16.64 -2.68
C ALA A 325 4.81 -15.76 -1.44
N GLY A 326 3.90 -16.11 -0.53
CA GLY A 326 3.52 -15.24 0.58
C GLY A 326 2.78 -13.97 0.14
N VAL A 327 2.14 -14.02 -1.03
CA VAL A 327 1.26 -12.95 -1.55
C VAL A 327 -0.14 -13.11 -0.98
N VAL A 328 -0.62 -14.33 -0.85
CA VAL A 328 -1.88 -14.68 -0.20
C VAL A 328 -1.59 -15.58 1.01
N PHE A 329 -2.02 -15.17 2.19
CA PHE A 329 -2.08 -16.00 3.38
C PHE A 329 -3.44 -16.69 3.43
N CYS A 330 -3.46 -18.03 3.35
CA CYS A 330 -4.70 -18.78 3.17
C CYS A 330 -4.79 -19.95 4.14
N GLY A 331 -5.91 -20.08 4.85
CA GLY A 331 -6.17 -21.19 5.74
C GLY A 331 -7.04 -20.84 6.95
N THR A 332 -7.03 -21.71 7.95
CA THR A 332 -7.59 -21.42 9.27
C THR A 332 -6.74 -20.35 9.98
N PRO A 333 -7.23 -19.71 11.06
CA PRO A 333 -6.45 -18.74 11.81
C PRO A 333 -5.04 -19.21 12.20
N GLY A 334 -4.91 -20.47 12.65
CA GLY A 334 -3.61 -21.03 13.00
C GLY A 334 -2.67 -21.18 11.79
N GLN A 335 -3.19 -21.63 10.64
CA GLN A 335 -2.39 -21.74 9.41
C GLN A 335 -1.99 -20.36 8.85
N VAL A 336 -2.86 -19.36 8.93
CA VAL A 336 -2.55 -17.99 8.52
C VAL A 336 -1.48 -17.39 9.43
N LEU A 337 -1.57 -17.60 10.74
CA LEU A 337 -0.56 -17.13 11.70
C LEU A 337 0.82 -17.77 11.42
N GLU A 338 0.87 -19.08 11.17
CA GLU A 338 2.10 -19.82 10.82
C GLU A 338 2.72 -19.24 9.53
N GLN A 339 1.92 -19.05 8.48
CA GLN A 339 2.38 -18.49 7.20
C GLN A 339 2.94 -17.08 7.37
N ILE A 340 2.27 -16.20 8.16
CA ILE A 340 2.75 -14.85 8.46
C ILE A 340 4.05 -14.92 9.25
N GLY A 341 4.17 -15.81 10.25
CA GLY A 341 5.37 -16.02 11.04
C GLY A 341 6.56 -16.47 10.19
N ASP A 342 6.36 -17.45 9.33
CA ASP A 342 7.36 -17.95 8.38
C ASP A 342 7.83 -16.86 7.41
N PHE A 343 6.88 -16.09 6.88
CA PHE A 343 7.16 -14.98 5.99
C PHE A 343 7.97 -13.89 6.70
N HIS A 344 7.52 -13.45 7.87
CA HIS A 344 8.18 -12.43 8.69
C HIS A 344 9.63 -12.82 9.03
N HIS A 345 9.84 -14.09 9.43
CA HIS A 345 11.17 -14.61 9.71
C HIS A 345 12.07 -14.60 8.46
N ALA A 346 11.55 -14.99 7.31
CA ALA A 346 12.33 -15.12 6.09
C ALA A 346 12.73 -13.78 5.46
N VAL A 347 11.83 -12.76 5.49
CA VAL A 347 12.10 -11.45 4.91
C VAL A 347 12.79 -10.48 5.88
N GLY A 348 12.81 -10.86 7.17
CA GLY A 348 13.34 -10.04 8.27
C GLY A 348 12.28 -9.14 8.89
N ALA A 349 12.49 -8.73 10.14
CA ALA A 349 11.51 -8.03 10.98
C ALA A 349 10.90 -6.80 10.32
N PHE A 350 9.57 -6.72 10.41
CA PHE A 350 8.76 -5.55 10.09
C PHE A 350 7.56 -5.51 11.03
N ASP A 351 7.06 -4.33 11.38
CA ASP A 351 5.99 -4.18 12.36
C ASP A 351 4.70 -3.57 11.80
N ASN A 352 4.62 -3.43 10.46
CA ASN A 352 3.40 -2.97 9.80
C ASN A 352 2.94 -4.00 8.76
N LEU A 353 1.84 -4.67 9.05
CA LEU A 353 1.19 -5.62 8.16
C LEU A 353 -0.05 -4.96 7.54
N LEU A 354 0.00 -4.73 6.23
CA LEU A 354 -1.11 -4.21 5.46
C LEU A 354 -1.86 -5.41 4.86
N MET A 355 -3.12 -5.61 5.25
CA MET A 355 -3.82 -6.84 4.95
C MET A 355 -5.08 -6.59 4.14
N MET A 356 -5.07 -7.02 2.86
CA MET A 356 -6.26 -7.01 2.01
C MET A 356 -7.09 -8.25 2.34
N ILE A 357 -8.13 -8.08 3.12
CA ILE A 357 -9.07 -9.14 3.52
C ILE A 357 -10.28 -9.16 2.59
N GLN A 358 -10.78 -7.98 2.19
CA GLN A 358 -11.85 -7.87 1.20
C GLN A 358 -11.25 -7.90 -0.21
N CYS A 359 -11.65 -8.87 -1.02
CA CYS A 359 -11.18 -9.07 -2.39
C CYS A 359 -12.37 -9.27 -3.32
N ALA A 360 -12.32 -8.69 -4.52
CA ALA A 360 -13.32 -8.85 -5.58
C ALA A 360 -14.77 -8.77 -5.07
N ALA A 361 -15.56 -9.77 -5.41
CA ALA A 361 -16.96 -9.89 -5.04
C ALA A 361 -17.19 -10.65 -3.72
N LEU A 362 -16.17 -10.82 -2.86
CA LEU A 362 -16.38 -11.40 -1.53
C LEU A 362 -17.49 -10.62 -0.81
N SER A 363 -18.50 -11.32 -0.29
CA SER A 363 -19.69 -10.68 0.29
C SER A 363 -19.35 -9.86 1.55
N HIS A 364 -20.26 -8.98 1.96
CA HIS A 364 -20.10 -8.21 3.19
C HIS A 364 -19.99 -9.15 4.41
N GLU A 365 -20.87 -10.15 4.50
CA GLU A 365 -20.90 -11.11 5.59
C GLU A 365 -19.60 -11.92 5.67
N GLU A 366 -19.10 -12.39 4.52
CA GLU A 366 -17.83 -13.13 4.45
C GLU A 366 -16.63 -12.24 4.77
N THR A 367 -16.67 -10.97 4.39
CA THR A 367 -15.64 -10.00 4.75
C THR A 367 -15.60 -9.77 6.25
N ILE A 368 -16.76 -9.54 6.88
CA ILE A 368 -16.87 -9.35 8.33
C ILE A 368 -16.45 -10.62 9.10
N ASP A 369 -16.88 -11.81 8.63
CA ASP A 369 -16.46 -13.08 9.22
C ASP A 369 -14.92 -13.26 9.14
N SER A 370 -14.32 -12.96 7.97
CA SER A 370 -12.87 -13.00 7.80
C SER A 370 -12.13 -12.02 8.72
N MET A 371 -12.66 -10.81 8.87
CA MET A 371 -12.08 -9.80 9.77
C MET A 371 -12.14 -10.26 11.24
N ASN A 372 -13.24 -10.85 11.68
CA ASN A 372 -13.38 -11.40 13.04
C ASN A 372 -12.39 -12.55 13.26
N LEU A 373 -12.35 -13.53 12.34
CA LEU A 373 -11.43 -14.67 12.44
C LEU A 373 -9.97 -14.22 12.54
N PHE A 374 -9.58 -13.20 11.76
CA PHE A 374 -8.21 -12.67 11.81
C PHE A 374 -7.95 -11.88 13.10
N ALA A 375 -8.90 -11.04 13.52
CA ALA A 375 -8.77 -10.24 14.74
C ALA A 375 -8.69 -11.09 16.01
N GLU A 376 -9.48 -12.16 16.09
CA GLU A 376 -9.54 -13.03 17.26
C GLU A 376 -8.43 -14.10 17.26
N GLY A 377 -8.12 -14.68 16.10
CA GLY A 377 -7.25 -15.84 16.00
C GLY A 377 -5.83 -15.57 15.52
N VAL A 378 -5.54 -14.37 14.98
CA VAL A 378 -4.21 -14.02 14.44
C VAL A 378 -3.60 -12.82 15.14
N MET A 379 -4.31 -11.69 15.20
CA MET A 379 -3.76 -10.42 15.71
C MET A 379 -3.14 -10.52 17.11
N PRO A 380 -3.74 -11.21 18.11
CA PRO A 380 -3.19 -11.28 19.46
C PRO A 380 -1.82 -11.98 19.55
N HIS A 381 -1.47 -12.75 18.51
CA HIS A 381 -0.24 -13.54 18.48
C HIS A 381 0.88 -12.89 17.66
N LEU A 382 0.60 -11.79 16.94
CA LEU A 382 1.58 -11.13 16.09
C LEU A 382 2.67 -10.38 16.86
N ASP A 383 2.40 -9.90 18.08
CA ASP A 383 3.39 -9.19 18.90
C ASP A 383 4.52 -10.13 19.37
N GLY A 384 4.22 -11.42 19.55
CA GLY A 384 5.22 -12.43 19.86
C GLY A 384 6.24 -12.69 18.75
N LEU A 385 5.87 -12.46 17.48
CA LEU A 385 6.76 -12.62 16.33
C LEU A 385 7.88 -11.57 16.33
N ALA A 386 7.58 -10.34 16.69
CA ALA A 386 8.54 -9.25 16.78
C ALA A 386 9.55 -9.47 17.94
N SER A 387 9.08 -9.96 19.09
CA SER A 387 9.90 -10.21 20.29
C SER A 387 10.87 -11.40 20.11
N ALA A 388 10.45 -12.46 19.46
CA ALA A 388 11.27 -13.68 19.27
C ALA A 388 12.53 -13.44 18.41
N MET A 389 12.54 -12.40 17.56
CA MET A 389 13.71 -12.07 16.74
C MET A 389 14.78 -11.27 17.49
N HIS A 390 14.42 -10.55 18.55
CA HIS A 390 15.38 -9.82 19.38
C HIS A 390 16.17 -10.74 20.32
N GLU A 391 15.68 -11.96 20.58
CA GLU A 391 16.33 -12.93 21.48
C GLU A 391 17.34 -13.90 20.80
N GLN A 392 17.44 -13.89 19.47
CA GLN A 392 18.45 -14.74 18.81
C GLN A 392 19.81 -14.04 18.75
N PRO A 393 20.84 -14.53 19.47
CA PRO A 393 22.19 -13.97 19.37
C PRO A 393 22.72 -14.17 17.96
N VAL A 394 23.21 -13.09 17.36
CA VAL A 394 23.94 -13.11 16.09
C VAL A 394 25.09 -14.13 16.22
N LYS A 395 24.95 -15.30 15.61
CA LYS A 395 26.08 -16.26 15.46
C LYS A 395 27.12 -15.56 14.60
N ARG A 396 28.12 -14.97 15.26
CA ARG A 396 29.33 -14.53 14.58
C ARG A 396 29.98 -15.77 14.00
N SER A 397 30.07 -15.89 12.68
CA SER A 397 30.91 -16.84 12.02
C SER A 397 32.35 -16.48 12.40
N VAL A 398 32.94 -17.30 13.26
CA VAL A 398 34.38 -17.29 13.48
C VAL A 398 34.98 -17.81 12.19
N ALA A 399 35.58 -16.94 11.39
CA ALA A 399 36.47 -17.35 10.31
C ALA A 399 37.65 -18.11 10.98
N ALA A 400 37.72 -19.39 10.70
CA ALA A 400 38.93 -20.16 10.98
C ALA A 400 40.02 -19.72 10.02
N GLY A 401 41.17 -19.42 10.58
CA GLY A 401 42.38 -18.92 9.94
C GLY A 401 43.03 -19.88 8.94
#